data_00492afc182812650d680551d2be6e8a
#
_entry.id   00492afc182812650d680551d2be6e8a
#
_cell.length_a   1.000
_cell.length_b   1.000
_cell.length_c   1.000
_cell.angle_alpha   90.00
_cell.angle_beta   90.00
_cell.angle_gamma   90.00
#
_symmetry.space_group_name_H-M   'P 1'
#
loop_
_entity.id
_entity.type
_entity.pdbx_description
1 polymer ?
#
loop_
_entity_poly.entity_id
_entity_poly.type
_entity_poly.pdbx_seq_one_letter_code
_entity_poly.pdbx_strand_id
1 'polypeptide(L)'
;MLLKKKKNSKNSVIDKAKKIIKEEKKKIKDEKKRKRYEKYKDNIIYKFFKDDQVKDNYTAKEVSRYMIVGIVMGMVFCFLLIFTLSGGKNFILLNSDLKKLVNVYDKVVKNYYMDIDKDKMVDDAINGMLSSIGDVYTNYSDLDSTISFDENVVGTYEGIGALVYYSDSKIVVNRVYNNMPAAKAGLQEGDIIIKVDGVSYTDKNQEDLANYVKSSNNSSVVLTVIRDGVEKDITIKRSKIEVPVVNSNVFNVNNKKIGYISISVFTSVANKQFEASLKELEKKNIDGLIIDVRDNGGGYLSSVTDICSLFLEKGKVIYQLDDGKKITSVKDKTKTKRTYPVAVLTNELSGSASEILASTIKESYKGFIVGTNTYGKGTVQQVSKLSDGTMIKYTIEKWLTPDGNWINDVGVSPTDYVEQSEAYYTNPLSENDAQLNKALELVSK
;
A
#
# COMPACT_ATOMS: atom_id res chain seq x y z
N MET A 1 -12.61 2.63 75.94
CA MET A 1 -12.94 4.05 75.70
C MET A 1 -11.76 4.94 75.36
N LEU A 2 -10.53 4.53 75.69
CA LEU A 2 -9.28 5.28 75.40
C LEU A 2 -8.75 5.29 73.97
N LEU A 3 -9.10 4.27 73.17
CA LEU A 3 -8.63 4.18 71.75
C LEU A 3 -9.40 5.07 70.75
N LYS A 4 -10.69 5.44 71.06
CA LYS A 4 -11.47 6.36 70.21
C LYS A 4 -11.01 7.83 70.37
N LYS A 5 -10.52 8.25 71.56
CA LYS A 5 -10.03 9.61 71.80
C LYS A 5 -8.72 9.90 71.06
N LYS A 6 -7.80 8.92 70.94
CA LYS A 6 -6.53 9.11 70.21
C LYS A 6 -6.73 9.22 68.69
N LYS A 7 -7.77 8.58 68.13
CA LYS A 7 -8.04 8.62 66.68
C LYS A 7 -8.65 9.97 66.22
N ASN A 8 -9.49 10.59 67.08
CA ASN A 8 -10.08 11.91 66.82
C ASN A 8 -9.09 13.06 66.95
N SER A 9 -8.09 12.98 67.87
CA SER A 9 -7.04 13.98 67.96
C SER A 9 -6.05 13.96 66.79
N LYS A 10 -5.73 12.78 66.24
CA LYS A 10 -4.90 12.63 65.06
C LYS A 10 -5.56 13.19 63.80
N ASN A 11 -6.84 12.97 63.61
CA ASN A 11 -7.59 13.52 62.46
C ASN A 11 -7.65 15.05 62.51
N SER A 12 -7.87 15.65 63.69
CA SER A 12 -7.88 17.10 63.88
C SER A 12 -6.52 17.77 63.55
N VAL A 13 -5.42 17.13 63.88
CA VAL A 13 -4.07 17.61 63.54
C VAL A 13 -3.81 17.51 62.04
N ILE A 14 -4.23 16.42 61.39
CA ILE A 14 -4.09 16.21 59.95
C ILE A 14 -4.91 17.26 59.18
N ASP A 15 -6.14 17.55 59.61
CA ASP A 15 -7.00 18.55 58.96
C ASP A 15 -6.46 19.99 59.15
N LYS A 16 -5.89 20.32 60.28
CA LYS A 16 -5.16 21.59 60.48
C LYS A 16 -3.97 21.69 59.56
N ALA A 17 -3.17 20.62 59.44
CA ALA A 17 -2.00 20.58 58.53
C ALA A 17 -2.41 20.74 57.07
N LYS A 18 -3.48 20.08 56.63
CA LYS A 18 -4.03 20.24 55.26
C LYS A 18 -4.48 21.68 54.99
N LYS A 19 -5.07 22.34 55.96
CA LYS A 19 -5.50 23.75 55.84
C LYS A 19 -4.31 24.68 55.68
N ILE A 20 -3.28 24.51 56.48
CA ILE A 20 -2.03 25.29 56.40
C ILE A 20 -1.35 25.07 55.04
N ILE A 21 -1.24 23.82 54.59
CA ILE A 21 -0.64 23.50 53.28
C ILE A 21 -1.43 24.13 52.13
N LYS A 22 -2.78 24.18 52.23
CA LYS A 22 -3.62 24.81 51.24
C LYS A 22 -3.43 26.33 51.18
N GLU A 23 -3.29 26.96 52.34
CA GLU A 23 -3.02 28.40 52.48
C GLU A 23 -1.64 28.78 51.98
N GLU A 24 -0.62 27.97 52.29
CA GLU A 24 0.75 28.15 51.79
C GLU A 24 0.82 27.98 50.26
N LYS A 25 0.15 26.94 49.69
CA LYS A 25 0.07 26.78 48.25
C LYS A 25 -0.63 27.97 47.58
N LYS A 26 -1.63 28.55 48.20
CA LYS A 26 -2.30 29.75 47.71
C LYS A 26 -1.35 30.95 47.73
N LYS A 27 -0.59 31.17 48.80
CA LYS A 27 0.41 32.26 48.94
C LYS A 27 1.50 32.11 47.84
N ILE A 28 2.04 30.90 47.63
CA ILE A 28 3.04 30.63 46.59
C ILE A 28 2.49 30.92 45.21
N LYS A 29 1.20 30.55 44.95
CA LYS A 29 0.53 30.81 43.66
C LYS A 29 0.35 32.32 43.43
N ASP A 30 -0.02 33.04 44.47
CA ASP A 30 -0.24 34.49 44.42
C ASP A 30 1.08 35.24 44.25
N GLU A 31 2.16 34.77 44.90
CA GLU A 31 3.50 35.34 44.73
C GLU A 31 4.06 35.08 43.31
N LYS A 32 3.87 33.88 42.76
CA LYS A 32 4.21 33.58 41.35
C LYS A 32 3.44 34.46 40.39
N LYS A 33 2.17 34.72 40.67
CA LYS A 33 1.30 35.59 39.87
C LYS A 33 1.79 37.04 39.93
N ARG A 34 2.23 37.50 41.14
CA ARG A 34 2.78 38.83 41.35
C ARG A 34 4.13 39.01 40.65
N LYS A 35 5.07 38.02 40.75
CA LYS A 35 6.35 38.04 40.03
C LYS A 35 6.14 38.06 38.51
N ARG A 36 5.16 37.32 38.00
CA ARG A 36 4.80 37.31 36.56
C ARG A 36 4.23 38.66 36.15
N TYR A 37 3.42 39.28 36.99
CA TYR A 37 2.87 40.63 36.73
C TYR A 37 3.98 41.69 36.67
N GLU A 38 4.87 41.73 37.67
CA GLU A 38 5.99 42.67 37.73
C GLU A 38 6.89 42.54 36.49
N LYS A 39 7.11 41.31 36.00
CA LYS A 39 7.93 41.05 34.83
C LYS A 39 7.31 41.59 33.53
N TYR A 40 5.99 41.65 33.46
CA TYR A 40 5.28 42.00 32.20
C TYR A 40 4.47 43.31 32.32
N LYS A 41 4.50 44.01 33.45
CA LYS A 41 3.71 45.23 33.69
C LYS A 41 4.03 46.35 32.69
N ASP A 42 5.25 46.37 32.14
CA ASP A 42 5.67 47.36 31.14
C ASP A 42 5.45 46.92 29.70
N ASN A 43 5.00 45.71 29.48
CA ASN A 43 4.66 45.22 28.14
C ASN A 43 3.36 45.86 27.65
N ILE A 44 3.42 46.50 26.49
CA ILE A 44 2.26 47.18 25.87
C ILE A 44 1.04 46.25 25.75
N ILE A 45 1.27 44.99 25.36
CA ILE A 45 0.20 43.98 25.21
C ILE A 45 -0.42 43.63 26.56
N TYR A 46 0.40 43.55 27.63
CA TYR A 46 -0.07 43.22 28.97
C TYR A 46 -0.84 44.40 29.60
N LYS A 47 -0.42 45.67 29.39
CA LYS A 47 -1.15 46.88 29.77
C LYS A 47 -2.47 46.97 29.02
N PHE A 48 -2.53 46.55 27.76
CA PHE A 48 -3.73 46.57 26.94
C PHE A 48 -4.85 45.65 27.48
N PHE A 49 -4.50 44.46 27.97
CA PHE A 49 -5.48 43.48 28.49
C PHE A 49 -5.79 43.65 29.99
N LYS A 50 -5.16 44.56 30.71
CA LYS A 50 -5.28 44.67 32.17
C LYS A 50 -5.74 46.02 32.69
N ASP A 51 -6.19 46.89 31.83
CA ASP A 51 -6.83 48.14 32.26
C ASP A 51 -8.30 47.82 32.71
N ASP A 52 -8.40 47.39 33.99
CA ASP A 52 -9.65 46.95 34.61
C ASP A 52 -10.57 48.16 35.01
N GLN A 53 -10.21 49.39 34.63
CA GLN A 53 -11.09 50.56 34.79
C GLN A 53 -11.93 50.71 33.54
N VAL A 54 -13.19 50.27 33.64
CA VAL A 54 -14.23 50.60 32.64
C VAL A 54 -14.38 52.11 32.64
N LYS A 55 -13.86 52.76 31.60
CA LYS A 55 -14.14 54.15 31.32
C LYS A 55 -15.57 54.20 30.75
N ASP A 56 -16.47 54.89 31.46
CA ASP A 56 -17.85 55.08 30.99
C ASP A 56 -17.97 55.84 29.67
N ASN A 57 -16.91 56.51 29.18
CA ASN A 57 -16.88 57.19 27.90
C ASN A 57 -15.56 57.00 27.16
N TYR A 58 -15.57 56.15 26.13
CA TYR A 58 -14.48 56.09 25.18
C TYR A 58 -14.55 57.21 24.16
N THR A 59 -13.42 57.85 23.86
CA THR A 59 -13.35 58.81 22.77
C THR A 59 -13.42 58.05 21.43
N ALA A 60 -13.97 58.72 20.39
CA ALA A 60 -14.04 58.13 19.05
C ALA A 60 -12.66 57.61 18.55
N LYS A 61 -11.58 58.25 19.02
CA LYS A 61 -10.20 57.92 18.69
C LYS A 61 -9.75 56.59 19.38
N GLU A 62 -10.18 56.37 20.62
CA GLU A 62 -9.87 55.13 21.34
C GLU A 62 -10.68 53.96 20.76
N VAL A 63 -11.95 54.14 20.48
CA VAL A 63 -12.80 53.15 19.81
C VAL A 63 -12.22 52.74 18.46
N SER A 64 -11.82 53.71 17.63
CA SER A 64 -11.18 53.48 16.33
C SER A 64 -9.87 52.67 16.46
N ARG A 65 -9.06 52.99 17.48
CA ARG A 65 -7.81 52.28 17.75
C ARG A 65 -8.07 50.82 18.17
N TYR A 66 -9.04 50.53 19.02
CA TYR A 66 -9.41 49.18 19.42
C TYR A 66 -10.02 48.38 18.27
N MET A 67 -10.83 49.00 17.41
CA MET A 67 -11.38 48.39 16.22
C MET A 67 -10.27 47.99 15.25
N ILE A 68 -9.31 48.85 14.98
CA ILE A 68 -8.18 48.58 14.07
C ILE A 68 -7.36 47.40 14.61
N VAL A 69 -7.02 47.41 15.91
CA VAL A 69 -6.26 46.31 16.53
C VAL A 69 -7.05 44.99 16.49
N GLY A 70 -8.36 45.03 16.75
CA GLY A 70 -9.22 43.84 16.66
C GLY A 70 -9.26 43.27 15.23
N ILE A 71 -9.38 44.13 14.22
CA ILE A 71 -9.35 43.75 12.80
C ILE A 71 -7.99 43.10 12.43
N VAL A 72 -6.88 43.75 12.81
CA VAL A 72 -5.54 43.21 12.54
C VAL A 72 -5.30 41.87 13.22
N MET A 73 -5.71 41.76 14.51
CA MET A 73 -5.61 40.49 15.25
C MET A 73 -6.50 39.41 14.63
N GLY A 74 -7.72 39.74 14.22
CA GLY A 74 -8.60 38.83 13.49
C GLY A 74 -8.02 38.36 12.16
N MET A 75 -7.43 39.27 11.37
CA MET A 75 -6.74 38.89 10.14
C MET A 75 -5.54 37.99 10.36
N VAL A 76 -4.71 38.28 11.37
CA VAL A 76 -3.57 37.43 11.73
C VAL A 76 -4.05 36.04 12.22
N PHE A 77 -5.11 36.00 13.01
CA PHE A 77 -5.70 34.74 13.48
C PHE A 77 -6.27 33.93 12.32
N CYS A 78 -7.03 34.54 11.41
CA CYS A 78 -7.54 33.88 10.20
C CYS A 78 -6.39 33.38 9.32
N PHE A 79 -5.34 34.19 9.13
CA PHE A 79 -4.16 33.80 8.40
C PHE A 79 -3.46 32.57 9.02
N LEU A 80 -3.24 32.59 10.35
CA LEU A 80 -2.67 31.47 11.08
C LEU A 80 -3.56 30.21 11.04
N LEU A 81 -4.87 30.39 11.11
CA LEU A 81 -5.84 29.30 11.02
C LEU A 81 -5.79 28.65 9.64
N ILE A 82 -5.83 29.46 8.57
CA ILE A 82 -5.71 28.97 7.19
C ILE A 82 -4.34 28.31 6.97
N PHE A 83 -3.27 28.92 7.49
CA PHE A 83 -1.92 28.36 7.41
C PHE A 83 -1.79 26.99 8.10
N THR A 84 -2.37 26.84 9.28
CA THR A 84 -2.36 25.56 10.03
C THR A 84 -3.27 24.51 9.38
N LEU A 85 -4.45 24.88 8.90
CA LEU A 85 -5.38 23.98 8.20
C LEU A 85 -4.83 23.52 6.85
N SER A 86 -4.02 24.35 6.17
CA SER A 86 -3.34 23.98 4.93
C SER A 86 -2.07 23.15 5.15
N GLY A 87 -1.77 22.75 6.39
CA GLY A 87 -0.58 21.98 6.74
C GLY A 87 0.74 22.72 6.50
N GLY A 88 0.72 24.05 6.46
CA GLY A 88 1.89 24.89 6.21
C GLY A 88 2.49 24.77 4.80
N LYS A 89 1.86 24.00 3.92
CA LYS A 89 2.33 23.79 2.55
C LYS A 89 1.73 24.86 1.63
N ASN A 90 2.62 25.62 1.03
CA ASN A 90 2.51 26.53 -0.11
C ASN A 90 1.09 27.01 -0.45
N PHE A 91 0.81 28.26 -0.10
CA PHE A 91 -0.36 28.96 -0.61
C PHE A 91 -0.33 28.92 -2.14
N ILE A 92 -1.30 28.24 -2.74
CA ILE A 92 -1.51 28.22 -4.22
C ILE A 92 -1.47 29.62 -4.80
N LEU A 93 -1.99 30.62 -4.06
CA LEU A 93 -1.97 32.03 -4.43
C LEU A 93 -0.58 32.69 -4.50
N LEU A 94 0.45 32.08 -3.90
CA LEU A 94 1.83 32.58 -3.90
C LEU A 94 2.70 31.90 -4.98
N ASN A 95 2.24 30.81 -5.57
CA ASN A 95 2.93 30.12 -6.65
C ASN A 95 2.47 30.68 -8.00
N SER A 96 3.39 31.34 -8.74
CA SER A 96 3.10 31.98 -10.03
C SER A 96 2.59 30.99 -11.09
N ASP A 97 3.13 29.76 -11.08
CA ASP A 97 2.83 28.72 -12.09
C ASP A 97 1.43 28.14 -11.86
N LEU A 98 1.08 27.84 -10.61
CA LEU A 98 -0.27 27.41 -10.27
C LEU A 98 -1.32 28.49 -10.50
N LYS A 99 -0.96 29.79 -10.28
CA LYS A 99 -1.86 30.91 -10.57
C LYS A 99 -2.22 30.99 -12.07
N LYS A 100 -1.25 30.69 -12.96
CA LYS A 100 -1.53 30.63 -14.40
C LYS A 100 -2.53 29.53 -14.73
N LEU A 101 -2.35 28.32 -14.16
CA LEU A 101 -3.24 27.19 -14.36
C LEU A 101 -4.67 27.51 -13.90
N VAL A 102 -4.82 28.03 -12.67
CA VAL A 102 -6.11 28.41 -12.11
C VAL A 102 -6.79 29.50 -12.95
N ASN A 103 -6.05 30.52 -13.42
CA ASN A 103 -6.61 31.58 -14.25
C ASN A 103 -7.13 31.05 -15.60
N VAL A 104 -6.46 30.07 -16.21
CA VAL A 104 -6.91 29.45 -17.46
C VAL A 104 -8.16 28.63 -17.20
N TYR A 105 -8.16 27.79 -16.17
CA TYR A 105 -9.31 27.00 -15.74
C TYR A 105 -10.55 27.88 -15.53
N ASP A 106 -10.43 28.94 -14.71
CA ASP A 106 -11.52 29.86 -14.41
C ASP A 106 -12.07 30.54 -15.66
N LYS A 107 -11.19 30.96 -16.59
CA LYS A 107 -11.64 31.60 -17.84
C LYS A 107 -12.43 30.64 -18.72
N VAL A 108 -11.97 29.39 -18.85
CA VAL A 108 -12.65 28.39 -19.67
C VAL A 108 -13.99 28.02 -19.02
N VAL A 109 -14.02 27.69 -17.74
CA VAL A 109 -15.25 27.28 -17.04
C VAL A 109 -16.32 28.38 -17.05
N LYS A 110 -15.90 29.69 -17.01
CA LYS A 110 -16.85 30.82 -17.01
C LYS A 110 -17.36 31.22 -18.38
N ASN A 111 -16.57 31.01 -19.44
CA ASN A 111 -16.84 31.63 -20.73
C ASN A 111 -17.06 30.64 -21.89
N TYR A 112 -16.81 29.33 -21.67
CA TYR A 112 -17.07 28.36 -22.72
C TYR A 112 -18.57 28.23 -22.96
N TYR A 113 -18.96 28.07 -24.21
CA TYR A 113 -20.36 28.17 -24.62
C TYR A 113 -21.21 26.91 -24.40
N MET A 114 -20.57 25.77 -24.07
CA MET A 114 -21.24 24.51 -23.73
C MET A 114 -20.91 24.12 -22.30
N ASP A 115 -21.67 23.15 -21.77
CA ASP A 115 -21.39 22.53 -20.48
C ASP A 115 -20.03 21.82 -20.49
N ILE A 116 -19.30 21.94 -19.42
CA ILE A 116 -17.96 21.36 -19.23
C ILE A 116 -18.04 20.38 -18.07
N ASP A 117 -17.55 19.18 -18.30
CA ASP A 117 -17.19 18.24 -17.25
C ASP A 117 -15.91 18.76 -16.55
N LYS A 118 -16.08 19.34 -15.36
CA LYS A 118 -15.00 19.99 -14.62
C LYS A 118 -14.04 18.97 -14.02
N ASP A 119 -14.55 17.81 -13.60
CA ASP A 119 -13.75 16.78 -12.96
C ASP A 119 -12.81 16.15 -14.00
N LYS A 120 -13.38 15.76 -15.16
CA LYS A 120 -12.58 15.29 -16.30
C LYS A 120 -11.55 16.33 -16.76
N MET A 121 -11.90 17.60 -16.77
CA MET A 121 -10.96 18.67 -17.18
C MET A 121 -9.78 18.79 -16.22
N VAL A 122 -9.99 18.60 -14.92
CA VAL A 122 -8.91 18.60 -13.91
C VAL A 122 -8.04 17.34 -14.07
N ASP A 123 -8.63 16.17 -14.25
CA ASP A 123 -7.93 14.91 -14.46
C ASP A 123 -7.05 14.96 -15.72
N ASP A 124 -7.60 15.47 -16.83
CA ASP A 124 -6.87 15.65 -18.08
C ASP A 124 -5.70 16.65 -17.94
N ALA A 125 -5.87 17.70 -17.14
CA ALA A 125 -4.79 18.67 -16.85
C ALA A 125 -3.68 18.02 -16.01
N ILE A 126 -4.01 17.21 -15.02
CA ILE A 126 -3.05 16.45 -14.21
C ILE A 126 -2.29 15.46 -15.11
N ASN A 127 -3.01 14.70 -15.93
CA ASN A 127 -2.40 13.76 -16.88
C ASN A 127 -1.46 14.47 -17.87
N GLY A 128 -1.86 15.62 -18.41
CA GLY A 128 -1.01 16.44 -19.28
C GLY A 128 0.27 16.91 -18.59
N MET A 129 0.18 17.32 -17.32
CA MET A 129 1.33 17.71 -16.51
C MET A 129 2.30 16.55 -16.29
N LEU A 130 1.77 15.37 -15.92
CA LEU A 130 2.60 14.20 -15.66
C LEU A 130 3.26 13.66 -16.94
N SER A 131 2.52 13.66 -18.05
CA SER A 131 3.05 13.24 -19.36
C SER A 131 4.24 14.08 -19.82
N SER A 132 4.31 15.35 -19.39
CA SER A 132 5.43 16.23 -19.74
C SER A 132 6.77 15.83 -19.09
N ILE A 133 6.75 14.98 -18.07
CA ILE A 133 7.95 14.43 -17.41
C ILE A 133 8.67 13.43 -18.30
N GLY A 134 7.94 12.75 -19.23
CA GLY A 134 8.49 11.74 -20.12
C GLY A 134 8.76 10.38 -19.43
N ASP A 135 8.27 10.17 -18.20
CA ASP A 135 8.37 8.92 -17.48
C ASP A 135 7.05 8.13 -17.60
N VAL A 136 7.11 7.00 -18.31
CA VAL A 136 5.95 6.12 -18.56
C VAL A 136 5.37 5.49 -17.29
N TYR A 137 6.13 5.48 -16.20
CA TYR A 137 5.72 4.90 -14.92
C TYR A 137 5.11 5.93 -13.97
N THR A 138 5.21 7.23 -14.31
CA THR A 138 4.59 8.33 -13.55
C THR A 138 3.23 8.64 -14.14
N ASN A 139 2.16 8.32 -13.42
CA ASN A 139 0.78 8.48 -13.87
C ASN A 139 -0.18 8.83 -12.73
N TYR A 140 -1.32 9.40 -13.12
CA TYR A 140 -2.49 9.62 -12.29
C TYR A 140 -3.52 8.54 -12.60
N SER A 141 -4.21 8.07 -11.57
CA SER A 141 -5.31 7.11 -11.68
C SER A 141 -6.56 7.68 -11.03
N ASP A 142 -7.66 7.61 -11.75
CA ASP A 142 -8.99 7.90 -11.23
C ASP A 142 -9.40 6.91 -10.11
N LEU A 143 -10.59 7.09 -9.56
CA LEU A 143 -11.05 6.27 -8.44
C LEU A 143 -11.14 4.79 -8.78
N ASP A 144 -11.70 4.46 -9.96
CA ASP A 144 -11.92 3.06 -10.39
C ASP A 144 -10.58 2.36 -10.65
N SER A 145 -9.67 3.03 -11.33
CA SER A 145 -8.30 2.54 -11.55
C SER A 145 -7.51 2.39 -10.25
N THR A 146 -7.75 3.28 -9.27
CA THR A 146 -7.12 3.22 -7.94
C THR A 146 -7.61 1.99 -7.16
N ILE A 147 -8.91 1.70 -7.18
CA ILE A 147 -9.49 0.50 -6.55
C ILE A 147 -8.92 -0.77 -7.18
N SER A 148 -8.90 -0.83 -8.51
CA SER A 148 -8.36 -1.96 -9.27
C SER A 148 -6.86 -2.18 -8.99
N PHE A 149 -6.08 -1.10 -8.90
CA PHE A 149 -4.67 -1.18 -8.54
C PHE A 149 -4.47 -1.73 -7.13
N ASP A 150 -5.21 -1.22 -6.15
CA ASP A 150 -5.15 -1.68 -4.77
C ASP A 150 -5.43 -3.18 -4.68
N GLU A 151 -6.49 -3.66 -5.31
CA GLU A 151 -6.85 -5.10 -5.30
C GLU A 151 -5.75 -5.98 -5.90
N ASN A 152 -5.23 -5.59 -7.05
CA ASN A 152 -4.22 -6.37 -7.78
C ASN A 152 -2.86 -6.36 -7.08
N VAL A 153 -2.44 -5.21 -6.54
CA VAL A 153 -1.11 -5.06 -5.94
C VAL A 153 -1.13 -5.45 -4.46
N VAL A 154 -2.16 -5.09 -3.69
CA VAL A 154 -2.28 -5.52 -2.28
C VAL A 154 -2.51 -7.03 -2.19
N GLY A 155 -3.22 -7.62 -3.16
CA GLY A 155 -3.52 -9.06 -3.20
C GLY A 155 -4.51 -9.49 -2.13
N THR A 156 -5.31 -8.56 -1.62
CA THR A 156 -6.39 -8.87 -0.68
C THR A 156 -7.61 -8.01 -0.97
N TYR A 157 -8.79 -8.60 -0.88
CA TYR A 157 -10.07 -7.91 -1.06
C TYR A 157 -11.15 -8.50 -0.15
N GLU A 158 -12.21 -7.73 0.10
CA GLU A 158 -13.39 -8.26 0.79
C GLU A 158 -14.23 -9.06 -0.21
N GLY A 159 -14.47 -10.34 0.10
CA GLY A 159 -15.17 -11.20 -0.85
C GLY A 159 -15.48 -12.58 -0.32
N ILE A 160 -15.70 -13.52 -1.25
CA ILE A 160 -16.12 -14.90 -0.96
C ILE A 160 -15.06 -15.96 -1.31
N GLY A 161 -14.03 -15.63 -2.10
CA GLY A 161 -12.96 -16.55 -2.48
C GLY A 161 -13.38 -17.54 -3.58
N ALA A 162 -14.06 -17.06 -4.62
CA ALA A 162 -14.35 -17.79 -5.84
C ALA A 162 -14.03 -16.94 -7.07
N LEU A 163 -13.64 -17.59 -8.16
CA LEU A 163 -13.46 -16.99 -9.47
C LEU A 163 -14.65 -17.38 -10.35
N VAL A 164 -15.22 -16.41 -11.04
CA VAL A 164 -16.32 -16.62 -11.98
C VAL A 164 -15.94 -16.14 -13.38
N TYR A 165 -16.59 -16.67 -14.38
CA TYR A 165 -16.48 -16.19 -15.77
C TYR A 165 -17.86 -16.07 -16.38
N TYR A 166 -17.95 -15.28 -17.45
CA TYR A 166 -19.17 -15.07 -18.20
C TYR A 166 -19.08 -15.81 -19.53
N SER A 167 -20.01 -16.75 -19.79
CA SER A 167 -20.11 -17.49 -21.03
C SER A 167 -21.56 -17.85 -21.28
N ASP A 168 -21.97 -17.79 -22.55
CA ASP A 168 -23.33 -18.14 -23.00
C ASP A 168 -24.41 -17.40 -22.20
N SER A 169 -24.20 -16.11 -21.93
CA SER A 169 -25.10 -15.26 -21.15
C SER A 169 -25.31 -15.76 -19.72
N LYS A 170 -24.33 -16.45 -19.13
CA LYS A 170 -24.38 -17.00 -17.77
C LYS A 170 -23.11 -16.67 -17.01
N ILE A 171 -23.28 -16.44 -15.70
CA ILE A 171 -22.16 -16.34 -14.76
C ILE A 171 -21.90 -17.72 -14.20
N VAL A 172 -20.75 -18.30 -14.49
CA VAL A 172 -20.37 -19.66 -14.08
C VAL A 172 -19.20 -19.60 -13.11
N VAL A 173 -19.27 -20.38 -12.05
CA VAL A 173 -18.16 -20.54 -11.10
C VAL A 173 -17.04 -21.35 -11.76
N ASN A 174 -15.91 -20.68 -12.03
CA ASN A 174 -14.73 -21.29 -12.65
C ASN A 174 -13.87 -22.01 -11.62
N ARG A 175 -13.67 -21.39 -10.44
CA ARG A 175 -12.80 -21.92 -9.40
C ARG A 175 -13.28 -21.51 -8.02
N VAL A 176 -13.24 -22.45 -7.08
CA VAL A 176 -13.47 -22.18 -5.66
C VAL A 176 -12.17 -22.43 -4.90
N TYR A 177 -11.62 -21.40 -4.27
CA TYR A 177 -10.36 -21.52 -3.55
C TYR A 177 -10.56 -22.29 -2.23
N ASN A 178 -9.72 -23.30 -2.02
CA ASN A 178 -9.74 -24.13 -0.83
C ASN A 178 -9.61 -23.29 0.46
N ASN A 179 -10.33 -23.70 1.51
CA ASN A 179 -10.34 -23.02 2.81
C ASN A 179 -10.93 -21.59 2.84
N MET A 180 -11.39 -21.06 1.71
CA MET A 180 -12.07 -19.78 1.61
C MET A 180 -13.58 -19.88 1.93
N PRO A 181 -14.27 -18.75 2.17
CA PRO A 181 -15.68 -18.75 2.55
C PRO A 181 -16.60 -19.51 1.59
N ALA A 182 -16.42 -19.33 0.27
CA ALA A 182 -17.21 -20.01 -0.75
C ALA A 182 -17.11 -21.55 -0.66
N ALA A 183 -15.87 -22.06 -0.51
CA ALA A 183 -15.65 -23.50 -0.31
C ALA A 183 -16.32 -24.02 0.97
N LYS A 184 -16.20 -23.28 2.08
CA LYS A 184 -16.82 -23.65 3.36
C LYS A 184 -18.35 -23.63 3.30
N ALA A 185 -18.93 -22.77 2.48
CA ALA A 185 -20.37 -22.68 2.25
C ALA A 185 -20.89 -23.73 1.26
N GLY A 186 -20.01 -24.47 0.57
CA GLY A 186 -20.37 -25.51 -0.37
C GLY A 186 -20.66 -25.04 -1.80
N LEU A 187 -20.16 -23.84 -2.18
CA LEU A 187 -20.12 -23.43 -3.60
C LEU A 187 -19.18 -24.36 -4.36
N GLN A 188 -19.49 -24.71 -5.60
CA GLN A 188 -18.71 -25.64 -6.41
C GLN A 188 -18.38 -25.07 -7.78
N GLU A 189 -17.32 -25.55 -8.39
CA GLU A 189 -16.98 -25.26 -9.79
C GLU A 189 -18.09 -25.82 -10.70
N GLY A 190 -18.46 -25.02 -11.71
CA GLY A 190 -19.58 -25.33 -12.60
C GLY A 190 -20.96 -24.84 -12.14
N ASP A 191 -21.10 -24.32 -10.90
CA ASP A 191 -22.36 -23.69 -10.46
C ASP A 191 -22.68 -22.48 -11.35
N ILE A 192 -23.93 -22.37 -11.80
CA ILE A 192 -24.41 -21.22 -12.59
C ILE A 192 -25.14 -20.28 -11.65
N ILE A 193 -24.63 -19.05 -11.48
CA ILE A 193 -25.21 -18.05 -10.59
C ILE A 193 -26.36 -17.34 -11.33
N ILE A 194 -27.57 -17.36 -10.74
CA ILE A 194 -28.78 -16.77 -11.32
C ILE A 194 -29.37 -15.63 -10.47
N LYS A 195 -29.15 -15.61 -9.15
CA LYS A 195 -29.57 -14.52 -8.25
C LYS A 195 -28.49 -14.23 -7.22
N VAL A 196 -28.47 -12.99 -6.77
CA VAL A 196 -27.61 -12.52 -5.64
C VAL A 196 -28.51 -11.74 -4.68
N ASP A 197 -28.57 -12.17 -3.43
CA ASP A 197 -29.45 -11.63 -2.38
C ASP A 197 -30.93 -11.47 -2.88
N GLY A 198 -31.41 -12.48 -3.65
CA GLY A 198 -32.75 -12.53 -4.21
C GLY A 198 -32.95 -11.71 -5.49
N VAL A 199 -32.00 -10.90 -5.91
CA VAL A 199 -32.06 -10.11 -7.16
C VAL A 199 -31.54 -10.96 -8.34
N SER A 200 -32.25 -10.96 -9.49
CA SER A 200 -31.83 -11.66 -10.70
C SER A 200 -30.51 -11.12 -11.25
N TYR A 201 -29.64 -12.04 -11.67
CA TYR A 201 -28.35 -11.76 -12.31
C TYR A 201 -28.25 -12.41 -13.71
N THR A 202 -29.36 -12.83 -14.30
CA THR A 202 -29.38 -13.48 -15.62
C THR A 202 -29.10 -12.53 -16.78
N ASP A 203 -29.25 -11.23 -16.55
CA ASP A 203 -28.96 -10.12 -17.49
C ASP A 203 -27.68 -9.35 -17.16
N LYS A 204 -26.92 -9.82 -16.18
CA LYS A 204 -25.71 -9.19 -15.65
C LYS A 204 -24.47 -10.01 -15.98
N ASN A 205 -23.32 -9.36 -15.94
CA ASN A 205 -22.04 -9.99 -16.20
C ASN A 205 -21.27 -10.29 -14.91
N GLN A 206 -20.07 -10.88 -15.03
CA GLN A 206 -19.21 -11.24 -13.91
C GLN A 206 -18.69 -10.02 -13.12
N GLU A 207 -18.55 -8.87 -13.79
CA GLU A 207 -18.06 -7.63 -13.16
C GLU A 207 -19.14 -7.03 -12.25
N ASP A 208 -20.40 -7.04 -12.70
CA ASP A 208 -21.55 -6.64 -11.88
C ASP A 208 -21.63 -7.45 -10.59
N LEU A 209 -21.42 -8.78 -10.69
CA LEU A 209 -21.39 -9.66 -9.53
C LEU A 209 -20.22 -9.34 -8.62
N ALA A 210 -19.01 -9.19 -9.16
CA ALA A 210 -17.83 -8.90 -8.39
C ALA A 210 -17.98 -7.57 -7.63
N ASN A 211 -18.44 -6.52 -8.32
CA ASN A 211 -18.67 -5.21 -7.72
C ASN A 211 -19.72 -5.26 -6.60
N TYR A 212 -20.83 -5.97 -6.81
CA TYR A 212 -21.84 -6.14 -5.76
C TYR A 212 -21.29 -6.86 -4.53
N VAL A 213 -20.59 -7.98 -4.73
CA VAL A 213 -20.01 -8.75 -3.63
C VAL A 213 -18.96 -7.94 -2.88
N LYS A 214 -18.15 -7.11 -3.56
CA LYS A 214 -17.13 -6.26 -2.95
C LYS A 214 -17.71 -5.05 -2.19
N SER A 215 -18.66 -4.36 -2.80
CA SER A 215 -19.23 -3.10 -2.26
C SER A 215 -20.33 -3.30 -1.22
N SER A 216 -20.88 -4.51 -1.08
CA SER A 216 -21.94 -4.80 -0.13
C SER A 216 -21.51 -4.51 1.31
N ASN A 217 -22.35 -3.82 2.06
CA ASN A 217 -22.16 -3.60 3.50
C ASN A 217 -22.57 -4.82 4.36
N ASN A 218 -23.19 -5.85 3.75
CA ASN A 218 -23.62 -7.05 4.43
C ASN A 218 -22.43 -7.97 4.75
N SER A 219 -22.43 -8.59 5.91
CA SER A 219 -21.41 -9.58 6.30
C SER A 219 -21.50 -10.90 5.55
N SER A 220 -22.59 -11.14 4.80
CA SER A 220 -22.83 -12.33 3.99
C SER A 220 -23.57 -11.97 2.71
N VAL A 221 -23.46 -12.84 1.72
CA VAL A 221 -24.19 -12.81 0.44
C VAL A 221 -24.87 -14.15 0.23
N VAL A 222 -26.08 -14.14 -0.29
CA VAL A 222 -26.82 -15.34 -0.71
C VAL A 222 -26.74 -15.46 -2.23
N LEU A 223 -26.07 -16.52 -2.71
CA LEU A 223 -26.02 -16.85 -4.12
C LEU A 223 -27.07 -17.93 -4.41
N THR A 224 -28.03 -17.66 -5.30
CA THR A 224 -28.88 -18.69 -5.87
C THR A 224 -28.19 -19.24 -7.12
N VAL A 225 -27.87 -20.53 -7.09
CA VAL A 225 -27.15 -21.21 -8.18
C VAL A 225 -27.98 -22.34 -8.77
N ILE A 226 -27.71 -22.66 -10.03
CA ILE A 226 -28.17 -23.90 -10.65
C ILE A 226 -27.01 -24.89 -10.63
N ARG A 227 -27.24 -26.06 -9.98
CA ARG A 227 -26.33 -27.20 -9.95
C ARG A 227 -27.11 -28.45 -10.35
N ASP A 228 -26.67 -29.17 -11.37
CA ASP A 228 -27.33 -30.37 -11.89
C ASP A 228 -28.82 -30.15 -12.21
N GLY A 229 -29.13 -28.93 -12.72
CA GLY A 229 -30.50 -28.53 -13.06
C GLY A 229 -31.40 -28.14 -11.89
N VAL A 230 -30.85 -28.09 -10.64
CA VAL A 230 -31.61 -27.76 -9.44
C VAL A 230 -31.14 -26.41 -8.86
N GLU A 231 -32.11 -25.53 -8.56
CA GLU A 231 -31.80 -24.28 -7.83
C GLU A 231 -31.42 -24.55 -6.37
N LYS A 232 -30.37 -23.89 -5.89
CA LYS A 232 -29.89 -23.95 -4.52
C LYS A 232 -29.48 -22.58 -4.04
N ASP A 233 -29.90 -22.20 -2.84
CA ASP A 233 -29.41 -21.01 -2.16
C ASP A 233 -28.19 -21.36 -1.31
N ILE A 234 -27.11 -20.62 -1.51
CA ILE A 234 -25.86 -20.79 -0.78
C ILE A 234 -25.53 -19.48 -0.07
N THR A 235 -25.63 -19.48 1.26
CA THR A 235 -25.26 -18.31 2.07
C THR A 235 -23.76 -18.34 2.34
N ILE A 236 -23.04 -17.33 1.87
CA ILE A 236 -21.60 -17.24 1.98
C ILE A 236 -21.23 -16.04 2.84
N LYS A 237 -20.50 -16.29 3.93
CA LYS A 237 -20.00 -15.23 4.80
C LYS A 237 -18.81 -14.55 4.12
N ARG A 238 -18.87 -13.22 3.94
CA ARG A 238 -17.76 -12.45 3.37
C ARG A 238 -16.59 -12.39 4.34
N SER A 239 -15.39 -12.35 3.82
CA SER A 239 -14.18 -12.12 4.61
C SER A 239 -13.10 -11.46 3.76
N LYS A 240 -12.05 -11.02 4.41
CA LYS A 240 -10.83 -10.63 3.71
C LYS A 240 -10.21 -11.88 3.05
N ILE A 241 -10.14 -11.85 1.73
CA ILE A 241 -9.60 -12.91 0.88
C ILE A 241 -8.14 -12.54 0.54
N GLU A 242 -7.22 -13.46 0.77
CA GLU A 242 -5.86 -13.36 0.24
C GLU A 242 -5.81 -14.10 -1.10
N VAL A 243 -5.49 -13.37 -2.18
CA VAL A 243 -5.39 -13.97 -3.51
C VAL A 243 -4.20 -14.92 -3.54
N PRO A 244 -4.39 -16.20 -3.91
CA PRO A 244 -3.28 -17.12 -4.07
C PRO A 244 -2.42 -16.72 -5.28
N VAL A 245 -1.20 -16.25 -5.00
CA VAL A 245 -0.25 -15.80 -6.02
C VAL A 245 1.00 -16.70 -6.08
N VAL A 246 1.08 -17.70 -5.22
CA VAL A 246 2.18 -18.63 -5.14
C VAL A 246 1.65 -20.07 -5.30
N ASN A 247 2.26 -20.81 -6.23
CA ASN A 247 2.01 -22.23 -6.41
C ASN A 247 3.31 -23.02 -6.24
N SER A 248 3.24 -24.26 -5.78
CA SER A 248 4.44 -25.09 -5.57
C SER A 248 4.23 -26.53 -6.01
N ASN A 249 5.32 -27.14 -6.44
CA ASN A 249 5.38 -28.54 -6.86
C ASN A 249 6.76 -29.15 -6.51
N VAL A 250 6.88 -30.47 -6.65
CA VAL A 250 8.14 -31.21 -6.53
C VAL A 250 8.38 -32.03 -7.79
N PHE A 251 9.56 -31.89 -8.39
CA PHE A 251 10.03 -32.72 -9.47
C PHE A 251 11.08 -33.72 -8.94
N ASN A 252 11.03 -34.96 -9.43
CA ASN A 252 12.05 -35.97 -9.13
C ASN A 252 12.92 -36.16 -10.36
N VAL A 253 14.17 -35.74 -10.28
CA VAL A 253 15.14 -35.79 -11.39
C VAL A 253 16.48 -36.30 -10.86
N ASN A 254 17.10 -37.30 -11.53
CA ASN A 254 18.40 -37.86 -11.15
C ASN A 254 18.46 -38.29 -9.66
N ASN A 255 17.43 -38.93 -9.15
CA ASN A 255 17.28 -39.29 -7.73
C ASN A 255 17.30 -38.13 -6.73
N LYS A 256 17.15 -36.88 -7.21
CA LYS A 256 17.03 -35.69 -6.40
C LYS A 256 15.61 -35.16 -6.43
N LYS A 257 15.18 -34.52 -5.34
CA LYS A 257 13.89 -33.83 -5.23
C LYS A 257 14.10 -32.35 -5.44
N ILE A 258 13.57 -31.82 -6.51
CA ILE A 258 13.69 -30.41 -6.84
C ILE A 258 12.36 -29.73 -6.53
N GLY A 259 12.40 -28.77 -5.60
CA GLY A 259 11.26 -27.90 -5.33
C GLY A 259 11.04 -26.92 -6.47
N TYR A 260 9.78 -26.63 -6.74
CA TYR A 260 9.38 -25.59 -7.70
C TYR A 260 8.38 -24.67 -7.03
N ILE A 261 8.58 -23.37 -7.15
CA ILE A 261 7.67 -22.34 -6.68
C ILE A 261 7.47 -21.31 -7.79
N SER A 262 6.23 -21.11 -8.26
CA SER A 262 5.90 -20.01 -9.15
C SER A 262 5.25 -18.85 -8.38
N ILE A 263 5.57 -17.62 -8.77
CA ILE A 263 5.04 -16.37 -8.23
C ILE A 263 4.43 -15.60 -9.38
N SER A 264 3.10 -15.41 -9.39
CA SER A 264 2.43 -14.68 -10.48
C SER A 264 2.53 -13.15 -10.33
N VAL A 265 2.57 -12.64 -9.10
CA VAL A 265 2.74 -11.22 -8.79
C VAL A 265 3.26 -11.06 -7.34
N PHE A 266 4.10 -10.07 -7.08
CA PHE A 266 4.59 -9.76 -5.73
C PHE A 266 3.59 -8.89 -4.97
N THR A 267 2.48 -9.49 -4.49
CA THR A 267 1.51 -8.82 -3.62
C THR A 267 2.06 -8.61 -2.20
N SER A 268 1.35 -7.86 -1.38
CA SER A 268 1.71 -7.66 0.04
C SER A 268 1.69 -8.94 0.88
N VAL A 269 1.12 -10.03 0.37
CA VAL A 269 1.02 -11.33 1.02
C VAL A 269 1.88 -12.42 0.36
N ALA A 270 2.49 -12.13 -0.80
CA ALA A 270 3.28 -13.10 -1.57
C ALA A 270 4.46 -13.67 -0.78
N ASN A 271 5.13 -12.84 0.03
CA ASN A 271 6.24 -13.29 0.90
C ASN A 271 5.80 -14.37 1.88
N LYS A 272 4.63 -14.23 2.51
CA LYS A 272 4.09 -15.23 3.46
C LYS A 272 3.69 -16.53 2.76
N GLN A 273 3.05 -16.42 1.58
CA GLN A 273 2.66 -17.58 0.77
C GLN A 273 3.91 -18.32 0.27
N PHE A 274 4.94 -17.57 -0.18
CA PHE A 274 6.21 -18.15 -0.60
C PHE A 274 6.92 -18.87 0.55
N GLU A 275 7.05 -18.22 1.71
CA GLU A 275 7.68 -18.81 2.88
C GLU A 275 6.96 -20.09 3.35
N ALA A 276 5.61 -20.09 3.34
CA ALA A 276 4.83 -21.27 3.66
C ALA A 276 5.08 -22.42 2.68
N SER A 277 5.05 -22.13 1.36
CA SER A 277 5.33 -23.13 0.30
C SER A 277 6.76 -23.66 0.41
N LEU A 278 7.72 -22.78 0.65
CA LEU A 278 9.13 -23.17 0.80
C LEU A 278 9.33 -24.10 2.01
N LYS A 279 8.73 -23.79 3.15
CA LYS A 279 8.78 -24.67 4.35
C LYS A 279 8.18 -26.05 4.08
N GLU A 280 7.07 -26.13 3.34
CA GLU A 280 6.46 -27.41 2.98
C GLU A 280 7.33 -28.22 2.02
N LEU A 281 8.02 -27.58 1.09
CA LEU A 281 8.99 -28.24 0.21
C LEU A 281 10.22 -28.73 0.99
N GLU A 282 10.76 -27.92 1.89
CA GLU A 282 11.91 -28.28 2.74
C GLU A 282 11.61 -29.45 3.67
N LYS A 283 10.37 -29.58 4.18
CA LYS A 283 9.93 -30.80 4.91
C LYS A 283 10.00 -32.07 4.05
N LYS A 284 9.89 -31.94 2.73
CA LYS A 284 10.03 -33.07 1.79
C LYS A 284 11.49 -33.41 1.46
N ASN A 285 12.45 -32.67 2.07
CA ASN A 285 13.89 -32.79 1.87
C ASN A 285 14.27 -32.54 0.39
N ILE A 286 14.00 -31.35 -0.09
CA ILE A 286 14.42 -30.93 -1.45
C ILE A 286 15.94 -30.76 -1.52
N ASP A 287 16.53 -31.14 -2.64
CA ASP A 287 17.97 -31.03 -2.94
C ASP A 287 18.31 -29.75 -3.70
N GLY A 288 17.30 -29.07 -4.29
CA GLY A 288 17.42 -27.82 -5.04
C GLY A 288 16.06 -27.14 -5.20
N LEU A 289 16.06 -25.91 -5.67
CA LEU A 289 14.85 -25.09 -5.84
C LEU A 289 14.84 -24.37 -7.18
N ILE A 290 13.68 -24.34 -7.84
CA ILE A 290 13.39 -23.48 -8.98
C ILE A 290 12.34 -22.46 -8.57
N ILE A 291 12.60 -21.19 -8.81
CA ILE A 291 11.65 -20.09 -8.59
C ILE A 291 11.26 -19.55 -9.96
N ASP A 292 9.99 -19.63 -10.31
CA ASP A 292 9.46 -19.17 -11.60
C ASP A 292 8.79 -17.82 -11.46
N VAL A 293 9.35 -16.81 -12.12
CA VAL A 293 8.82 -15.45 -12.21
C VAL A 293 8.57 -15.03 -13.66
N ARG A 294 8.45 -16.00 -14.57
CA ARG A 294 8.00 -15.72 -15.95
C ARG A 294 6.60 -15.09 -15.92
N ASP A 295 6.35 -14.15 -16.81
CA ASP A 295 5.11 -13.40 -16.94
C ASP A 295 4.74 -12.57 -15.68
N ASN A 296 5.68 -12.37 -14.76
CA ASN A 296 5.49 -11.61 -13.53
C ASN A 296 6.10 -10.21 -13.65
N GLY A 297 5.29 -9.19 -13.88
CA GLY A 297 5.71 -7.79 -14.01
C GLY A 297 6.20 -7.12 -12.71
N GLY A 298 6.29 -7.86 -11.58
CA GLY A 298 6.79 -7.36 -10.31
C GLY A 298 5.72 -7.18 -9.23
N GLY A 299 5.80 -6.08 -8.49
CA GLY A 299 4.89 -5.76 -7.39
C GLY A 299 5.61 -5.11 -6.20
N TYR A 300 5.23 -5.48 -4.97
CA TYR A 300 5.76 -4.88 -3.74
C TYR A 300 7.25 -5.15 -3.53
N LEU A 301 8.00 -4.06 -3.39
CA LEU A 301 9.44 -4.08 -3.07
C LEU A 301 9.72 -4.78 -1.72
N SER A 302 8.87 -4.56 -0.72
CA SER A 302 8.99 -5.22 0.58
C SER A 302 8.84 -6.74 0.46
N SER A 303 7.89 -7.20 -0.35
CA SER A 303 7.63 -8.63 -0.54
C SER A 303 8.82 -9.36 -1.16
N VAL A 304 9.41 -8.81 -2.22
CA VAL A 304 10.61 -9.40 -2.83
C VAL A 304 11.82 -9.33 -1.90
N THR A 305 11.97 -8.23 -1.13
CA THR A 305 13.04 -8.09 -0.14
C THR A 305 12.98 -9.21 0.91
N ASP A 306 11.78 -9.49 1.43
CA ASP A 306 11.57 -10.56 2.41
C ASP A 306 11.85 -11.94 1.80
N ILE A 307 11.42 -12.20 0.56
CA ILE A 307 11.69 -13.46 -0.14
C ILE A 307 13.21 -13.64 -0.36
N CYS A 308 13.91 -12.62 -0.83
CA CYS A 308 15.38 -12.68 -1.02
C CYS A 308 16.10 -12.97 0.31
N SER A 309 15.61 -12.39 1.42
CA SER A 309 16.19 -12.60 2.75
C SER A 309 16.05 -14.04 3.26
N LEU A 310 15.18 -14.85 2.68
CA LEU A 310 15.10 -16.28 3.01
C LEU A 310 16.33 -17.08 2.54
N PHE A 311 17.09 -16.59 1.57
CA PHE A 311 18.19 -17.30 0.92
C PHE A 311 19.57 -16.80 1.36
N LEU A 312 19.68 -15.53 1.69
CA LEU A 312 20.95 -14.86 1.85
C LEU A 312 21.54 -15.03 3.25
N GLU A 313 22.85 -14.85 3.32
CA GLU A 313 23.59 -14.69 4.56
C GLU A 313 23.51 -13.23 5.03
N LYS A 314 23.36 -13.01 6.34
CA LYS A 314 23.27 -11.68 6.93
C LYS A 314 24.36 -10.73 6.41
N GLY A 315 23.94 -9.55 5.98
CA GLY A 315 24.81 -8.51 5.47
C GLY A 315 25.04 -8.54 3.97
N LYS A 316 24.64 -9.60 3.27
CA LYS A 316 24.66 -9.64 1.80
C LYS A 316 23.69 -8.60 1.23
N VAL A 317 24.07 -8.00 0.10
CA VAL A 317 23.25 -7.00 -0.59
C VAL A 317 22.12 -7.69 -1.34
N ILE A 318 20.89 -7.18 -1.20
CA ILE A 318 19.73 -7.61 -1.96
C ILE A 318 19.61 -6.76 -3.21
N TYR A 319 19.62 -5.44 -3.07
CA TYR A 319 19.67 -4.44 -4.13
C TYR A 319 20.19 -3.12 -3.57
N GLN A 320 20.37 -2.12 -4.44
CA GLN A 320 20.75 -0.78 -4.02
C GLN A 320 19.73 0.24 -4.54
N LEU A 321 19.59 1.36 -3.84
CA LEU A 321 18.71 2.48 -4.19
C LEU A 321 19.57 3.71 -4.45
N ASP A 322 19.29 4.43 -5.54
CA ASP A 322 19.93 5.68 -5.91
C ASP A 322 18.86 6.78 -6.03
N ASP A 323 18.86 7.72 -5.09
CA ASP A 323 17.96 8.89 -5.05
C ASP A 323 18.51 10.11 -5.82
N GLY A 324 19.57 9.91 -6.62
CA GLY A 324 20.28 10.96 -7.35
C GLY A 324 21.26 11.78 -6.50
N LYS A 325 21.35 11.50 -5.19
CA LYS A 325 22.29 12.14 -4.26
C LYS A 325 23.23 11.14 -3.61
N LYS A 326 22.73 9.96 -3.30
CA LYS A 326 23.48 8.89 -2.66
C LYS A 326 22.95 7.53 -3.09
N ILE A 327 23.82 6.52 -3.05
CA ILE A 327 23.47 5.12 -3.21
C ILE A 327 23.39 4.47 -1.83
N THR A 328 22.28 3.79 -1.56
CA THR A 328 22.03 3.09 -0.30
C THR A 328 21.82 1.61 -0.57
N SER A 329 22.63 0.73 0.03
CA SER A 329 22.47 -0.72 -0.11
C SER A 329 21.42 -1.27 0.85
N VAL A 330 20.45 -1.99 0.32
CA VAL A 330 19.50 -2.80 1.10
C VAL A 330 20.13 -4.19 1.28
N LYS A 331 20.34 -4.55 2.55
CA LYS A 331 21.08 -5.78 2.91
C LYS A 331 20.18 -6.70 3.72
N ASP A 332 20.43 -8.00 3.60
CA ASP A 332 19.79 -8.99 4.45
C ASP A 332 20.13 -8.76 5.93
N LYS A 333 19.08 -8.85 6.76
CA LYS A 333 19.15 -8.67 8.23
C LYS A 333 18.89 -9.96 8.97
N THR A 334 18.50 -11.02 8.29
CA THR A 334 18.13 -12.30 8.88
C THR A 334 19.39 -13.11 9.28
N LYS A 335 19.19 -14.20 10.01
CA LYS A 335 20.25 -15.17 10.30
C LYS A 335 20.08 -16.46 9.49
N THR A 336 19.05 -16.51 8.65
CA THR A 336 18.72 -17.70 7.87
C THR A 336 19.58 -17.74 6.63
N LYS A 337 20.18 -18.90 6.35
CA LYS A 337 20.98 -19.15 5.16
C LYS A 337 20.55 -20.47 4.54
N ARG A 338 20.38 -20.50 3.24
CA ARG A 338 20.18 -21.71 2.47
C ARG A 338 21.43 -21.99 1.61
N THR A 339 21.66 -23.26 1.30
CA THR A 339 22.90 -23.65 0.61
C THR A 339 22.65 -24.59 -0.57
N TYR A 340 21.41 -25.06 -0.77
CA TYR A 340 21.09 -25.86 -1.94
C TYR A 340 21.04 -25.00 -3.22
N PRO A 341 21.30 -25.58 -4.41
CA PRO A 341 21.27 -24.83 -5.66
C PRO A 341 19.87 -24.24 -5.92
N VAL A 342 19.86 -22.98 -6.40
CA VAL A 342 18.64 -22.25 -6.77
C VAL A 342 18.75 -21.76 -8.20
N ALA A 343 17.71 -21.99 -8.99
CA ALA A 343 17.54 -21.39 -10.31
C ALA A 343 16.29 -20.51 -10.34
N VAL A 344 16.35 -19.37 -11.05
CA VAL A 344 15.20 -18.51 -11.32
C VAL A 344 14.87 -18.60 -12.79
N LEU A 345 13.60 -18.87 -13.14
CA LEU A 345 13.09 -18.81 -14.51
C LEU A 345 12.61 -17.39 -14.80
N THR A 346 13.07 -16.83 -15.90
CA THR A 346 12.74 -15.46 -16.33
C THR A 346 12.37 -15.40 -17.82
N ASN A 347 11.54 -14.43 -18.18
CA ASN A 347 11.30 -14.03 -19.57
C ASN A 347 11.20 -12.51 -19.69
N GLU A 348 10.92 -12.01 -20.89
CA GLU A 348 10.79 -10.59 -21.22
C GLU A 348 9.67 -9.85 -20.47
N LEU A 349 8.74 -10.57 -19.85
CA LEU A 349 7.69 -10.01 -19.01
C LEU A 349 8.03 -10.03 -17.51
N SER A 350 9.17 -10.64 -17.14
CA SER A 350 9.69 -10.60 -15.76
C SER A 350 10.24 -9.22 -15.45
N GLY A 351 9.52 -8.39 -14.67
CA GLY A 351 9.87 -6.99 -14.46
C GLY A 351 10.04 -6.60 -12.98
N SER A 352 10.74 -5.50 -12.71
CA SER A 352 10.78 -4.83 -11.39
C SER A 352 11.18 -5.79 -10.25
N ALA A 353 10.26 -6.15 -9.33
CA ALA A 353 10.54 -7.07 -8.22
C ALA A 353 11.03 -8.43 -8.70
N SER A 354 10.57 -8.94 -9.85
CA SER A 354 11.10 -10.18 -10.46
C SER A 354 12.56 -10.04 -10.83
N GLU A 355 12.98 -8.88 -11.31
CA GLU A 355 14.36 -8.58 -11.67
C GLU A 355 15.25 -8.42 -10.43
N ILE A 356 14.70 -7.86 -9.35
CA ILE A 356 15.38 -7.79 -8.05
C ILE A 356 15.64 -9.21 -7.54
N LEU A 357 14.65 -10.10 -7.58
CA LEU A 357 14.82 -11.50 -7.18
C LEU A 357 15.89 -12.18 -8.04
N ALA A 358 15.78 -12.07 -9.37
CA ALA A 358 16.72 -12.68 -10.30
C ALA A 358 18.15 -12.19 -10.07
N SER A 359 18.37 -10.87 -10.05
CA SER A 359 19.71 -10.30 -9.81
C SER A 359 20.26 -10.66 -8.44
N THR A 360 19.43 -10.70 -7.40
CA THR A 360 19.84 -11.11 -6.04
C THR A 360 20.30 -12.56 -6.01
N ILE A 361 19.56 -13.48 -6.64
CA ILE A 361 19.91 -14.88 -6.71
C ILE A 361 21.20 -15.07 -7.54
N LYS A 362 21.34 -14.37 -8.65
CA LYS A 362 22.55 -14.42 -9.49
C LYS A 362 23.78 -13.87 -8.77
N GLU A 363 23.68 -12.64 -8.23
CA GLU A 363 24.87 -11.90 -7.79
C GLU A 363 25.21 -12.11 -6.31
N SER A 364 24.24 -12.25 -5.42
CA SER A 364 24.46 -12.41 -3.97
C SER A 364 24.39 -13.86 -3.50
N TYR A 365 23.47 -14.66 -4.03
CA TYR A 365 23.34 -16.08 -3.70
C TYR A 365 24.25 -16.98 -4.54
N LYS A 366 24.59 -16.55 -5.78
CA LYS A 366 25.38 -17.31 -6.76
C LYS A 366 24.60 -18.49 -7.35
N GLY A 367 23.32 -18.31 -7.56
CA GLY A 367 22.43 -19.26 -8.25
C GLY A 367 22.35 -18.99 -9.75
N PHE A 368 21.46 -19.70 -10.42
CA PHE A 368 21.28 -19.67 -11.87
C PHE A 368 20.09 -18.79 -12.26
N ILE A 369 20.17 -18.15 -13.43
CA ILE A 369 19.03 -17.52 -14.10
C ILE A 369 18.88 -18.21 -15.44
N VAL A 370 17.71 -18.77 -15.71
CA VAL A 370 17.43 -19.55 -16.91
C VAL A 370 16.24 -18.95 -17.66
N GLY A 371 16.37 -18.77 -18.95
CA GLY A 371 15.34 -18.21 -19.80
C GLY A 371 15.86 -17.09 -20.69
N THR A 372 15.05 -16.05 -20.89
CA THR A 372 15.44 -14.88 -21.69
C THR A 372 15.71 -13.66 -20.80
N ASN A 373 16.20 -12.57 -21.39
CA ASN A 373 16.39 -11.30 -20.68
C ASN A 373 15.09 -10.83 -20.08
N THR A 374 15.18 -10.22 -18.92
CA THR A 374 14.02 -9.61 -18.24
C THR A 374 13.63 -8.27 -18.86
N TYR A 375 12.53 -7.69 -18.40
CA TYR A 375 11.89 -6.50 -18.96
C TYR A 375 12.77 -5.24 -18.96
N GLY A 376 13.55 -5.02 -17.92
CA GLY A 376 14.37 -3.80 -17.78
C GLY A 376 13.67 -2.63 -17.09
N LYS A 377 12.97 -2.86 -15.98
CA LYS A 377 12.38 -1.81 -15.17
C LYS A 377 13.26 -1.45 -13.97
N GLY A 378 14.18 -0.50 -14.19
CA GLY A 378 15.20 -0.07 -13.21
C GLY A 378 14.77 1.10 -12.31
N THR A 379 13.47 1.34 -12.12
CA THR A 379 12.95 2.48 -11.34
C THR A 379 12.00 2.06 -10.23
N VAL A 380 11.98 2.83 -9.13
CA VAL A 380 11.08 2.64 -7.99
C VAL A 380 10.04 3.75 -7.99
N GLN A 381 8.77 3.35 -7.90
CA GLN A 381 7.65 4.29 -7.81
C GLN A 381 7.14 4.37 -6.38
N GLN A 382 6.76 5.58 -6.00
CA GLN A 382 5.91 5.83 -4.84
C GLN A 382 4.47 6.00 -5.30
N VAL A 383 3.56 5.40 -4.52
CA VAL A 383 2.12 5.56 -4.67
C VAL A 383 1.62 6.46 -3.56
N SER A 384 0.82 7.48 -3.91
CA SER A 384 0.19 8.38 -2.95
C SER A 384 -1.28 8.56 -3.30
N LYS A 385 -2.18 8.21 -2.36
CA LYS A 385 -3.61 8.50 -2.49
C LYS A 385 -3.87 9.97 -2.20
N LEU A 386 -4.74 10.56 -2.98
CA LEU A 386 -5.22 11.93 -2.80
C LEU A 386 -6.47 11.93 -1.90
N SER A 387 -6.90 13.12 -1.47
CA SER A 387 -8.01 13.27 -0.51
C SER A 387 -9.38 12.88 -1.07
N ASP A 388 -9.53 12.84 -2.38
CA ASP A 388 -10.73 12.42 -3.11
C ASP A 388 -10.77 10.92 -3.43
N GLY A 389 -9.71 10.17 -3.03
CA GLY A 389 -9.58 8.73 -3.26
C GLY A 389 -8.86 8.36 -4.55
N THR A 390 -8.58 9.31 -5.42
CA THR A 390 -7.73 9.13 -6.60
C THR A 390 -6.27 8.88 -6.20
N MET A 391 -5.40 8.54 -7.15
CA MET A 391 -4.04 8.13 -6.84
C MET A 391 -3.03 8.74 -7.83
N ILE A 392 -1.89 9.12 -7.31
CA ILE A 392 -0.70 9.42 -8.12
C ILE A 392 0.39 8.37 -7.84
N LYS A 393 0.98 7.87 -8.91
CA LYS A 393 2.17 7.02 -8.90
C LYS A 393 3.29 7.76 -9.61
N TYR A 394 4.45 7.90 -8.98
CA TYR A 394 5.58 8.66 -9.52
C TYR A 394 6.91 8.05 -9.13
N THR A 395 7.88 8.14 -10.02
CA THR A 395 9.23 7.63 -9.81
C THR A 395 9.99 8.50 -8.82
N ILE A 396 10.62 7.85 -7.83
CA ILE A 396 11.38 8.53 -6.76
C ILE A 396 12.85 8.14 -6.74
N GLU A 397 13.21 6.94 -7.22
CA GLU A 397 14.57 6.41 -7.14
C GLU A 397 14.84 5.48 -8.33
N LYS A 398 16.10 5.28 -8.63
CA LYS A 398 16.58 4.12 -9.40
C LYS A 398 16.91 2.99 -8.44
N TRP A 399 16.71 1.76 -8.87
CA TRP A 399 17.29 0.63 -8.18
C TRP A 399 18.40 -0.01 -9.01
N LEU A 400 19.42 -0.51 -8.33
CA LEU A 400 20.59 -1.15 -8.90
C LEU A 400 20.68 -2.59 -8.37
N THR A 401 21.27 -3.48 -9.16
CA THR A 401 21.56 -4.86 -8.74
C THR A 401 22.48 -4.88 -7.50
N PRO A 402 22.66 -6.01 -6.83
CA PRO A 402 23.65 -6.12 -5.75
C PRO A 402 25.05 -5.63 -6.13
N ASP A 403 25.49 -5.88 -7.36
CA ASP A 403 26.79 -5.46 -7.89
C ASP A 403 26.82 -3.99 -8.38
N GLY A 404 25.69 -3.26 -8.28
CA GLY A 404 25.59 -1.82 -8.59
C GLY A 404 25.25 -1.51 -10.04
N ASN A 405 24.75 -2.44 -10.82
CA ASN A 405 24.36 -2.22 -12.21
C ASN A 405 22.94 -1.69 -12.32
N TRP A 406 22.73 -0.66 -13.14
CA TRP A 406 21.39 -0.16 -13.47
C TRP A 406 20.85 -0.90 -14.70
N ILE A 407 19.72 -1.54 -14.54
CA ILE A 407 19.15 -2.47 -15.54
C ILE A 407 18.07 -1.84 -16.43
N ASN A 408 17.81 -0.53 -16.29
CA ASN A 408 16.71 0.13 -17.01
C ASN A 408 16.90 -0.01 -18.51
N ASP A 409 15.84 -0.43 -19.20
CA ASP A 409 15.79 -0.71 -20.65
C ASP A 409 16.76 -1.81 -21.15
N VAL A 410 17.48 -2.47 -20.21
CA VAL A 410 18.44 -3.55 -20.51
C VAL A 410 17.97 -4.89 -19.97
N GLY A 411 17.41 -4.91 -18.77
CA GLY A 411 17.02 -6.12 -18.05
C GLY A 411 18.20 -6.87 -17.40
N VAL A 412 17.86 -7.94 -16.71
CA VAL A 412 18.81 -8.90 -16.13
C VAL A 412 19.04 -10.01 -17.13
N SER A 413 20.27 -10.15 -17.60
CA SER A 413 20.63 -11.23 -18.51
C SER A 413 20.74 -12.56 -17.77
N PRO A 414 20.20 -13.66 -18.32
CA PRO A 414 20.30 -14.98 -17.73
C PRO A 414 21.75 -15.47 -17.66
N THR A 415 22.02 -16.42 -16.78
CA THR A 415 23.29 -17.20 -16.79
C THR A 415 23.26 -18.26 -17.89
N ASP A 416 22.08 -18.80 -18.17
CA ASP A 416 21.80 -19.80 -19.19
C ASP A 416 20.65 -19.30 -20.06
N TYR A 417 20.97 -18.75 -21.21
CA TYR A 417 19.97 -18.28 -22.18
C TYR A 417 19.27 -19.47 -22.84
N VAL A 418 17.96 -19.52 -22.68
CA VAL A 418 17.14 -20.58 -23.26
C VAL A 418 15.83 -19.95 -23.75
N GLU A 419 15.61 -20.02 -25.04
CA GLU A 419 14.30 -19.70 -25.64
C GLU A 419 13.29 -20.82 -25.35
N GLN A 420 12.01 -20.44 -25.29
CA GLN A 420 10.96 -21.43 -25.12
C GLN A 420 10.74 -22.21 -26.42
N SER A 421 10.39 -23.48 -26.31
CA SER A 421 10.14 -24.32 -27.48
C SER A 421 8.78 -23.97 -28.13
N GLU A 422 8.67 -24.13 -29.46
CA GLU A 422 7.37 -23.99 -30.16
C GLU A 422 6.32 -24.96 -29.61
N ALA A 423 6.76 -26.16 -29.19
CA ALA A 423 5.88 -27.17 -28.60
C ALA A 423 5.23 -26.68 -27.29
N TYR A 424 5.93 -25.86 -26.50
CA TYR A 424 5.37 -25.28 -25.28
C TYR A 424 4.19 -24.34 -25.55
N TYR A 425 4.28 -23.51 -26.57
CA TYR A 425 3.19 -22.58 -26.92
C TYR A 425 1.93 -23.30 -27.44
N THR A 426 2.13 -24.47 -28.00
CA THR A 426 1.00 -25.30 -28.51
C THR A 426 0.43 -26.19 -27.41
N ASN A 427 1.28 -26.72 -26.53
CA ASN A 427 0.92 -27.60 -25.42
C ASN A 427 1.86 -27.37 -24.23
N PRO A 428 1.50 -26.52 -23.27
CA PRO A 428 2.37 -26.10 -22.15
C PRO A 428 2.51 -27.18 -21.07
N LEU A 429 2.84 -28.39 -21.45
CA LEU A 429 3.23 -29.45 -20.52
C LEU A 429 4.70 -29.29 -20.10
N SER A 430 5.03 -29.76 -18.89
CA SER A 430 6.39 -29.62 -18.34
C SER A 430 7.49 -30.27 -19.21
N GLU A 431 7.16 -31.33 -19.94
CA GLU A 431 8.07 -31.95 -20.90
C GLU A 431 8.43 -31.07 -22.09
N ASN A 432 7.56 -30.15 -22.46
CA ASN A 432 7.76 -29.18 -23.56
C ASN A 432 8.43 -27.90 -23.11
N ASP A 433 8.57 -27.69 -21.78
CA ASP A 433 9.15 -26.47 -21.18
C ASP A 433 10.68 -26.56 -21.19
N ALA A 434 11.30 -26.05 -22.26
CA ALA A 434 12.75 -26.07 -22.45
C ALA A 434 13.51 -25.34 -21.33
N GLN A 435 12.92 -24.23 -20.82
CA GLN A 435 13.50 -23.43 -19.75
C GLN A 435 13.44 -24.18 -18.41
N LEU A 436 12.30 -24.76 -18.07
CA LEU A 436 12.14 -25.58 -16.86
C LEU A 436 13.08 -26.80 -16.91
N ASN A 437 13.15 -27.49 -18.04
CA ASN A 437 14.03 -28.65 -18.21
C ASN A 437 15.50 -28.31 -18.01
N LYS A 438 15.94 -27.15 -18.53
CA LYS A 438 17.31 -26.65 -18.32
C LYS A 438 17.55 -26.28 -16.84
N ALA A 439 16.60 -25.64 -16.18
CA ALA A 439 16.73 -25.34 -14.77
C ALA A 439 16.80 -26.61 -13.91
N LEU A 440 15.96 -27.61 -14.21
CA LEU A 440 16.01 -28.93 -13.54
C LEU A 440 17.37 -29.61 -13.70
N GLU A 441 17.95 -29.57 -14.92
CA GLU A 441 19.33 -30.09 -15.17
C GLU A 441 20.37 -29.40 -14.27
N LEU A 442 20.33 -28.06 -14.18
CA LEU A 442 21.31 -27.28 -13.43
C LEU A 442 21.24 -27.51 -11.92
N VAL A 443 20.04 -27.55 -11.34
CA VAL A 443 19.86 -27.71 -9.87
C VAL A 443 19.91 -29.16 -9.42
N SER A 444 19.90 -30.13 -10.34
CA SER A 444 20.02 -31.56 -10.05
C SER A 444 21.45 -32.13 -10.24
N LYS A 445 22.41 -31.29 -10.56
CA LYS A 445 23.86 -31.64 -10.56
C LYS A 445 24.40 -31.58 -9.14
#